data_1ac818b255cc8ba5a8f89211497f72b2
#
_entry.id   1ac818b255cc8ba5a8f89211497f72b2
#
_cell.length_a   1.000
_cell.length_b   1.000
_cell.length_c   1.000
_cell.angle_alpha   90.00
_cell.angle_beta   90.00
_cell.angle_gamma   90.00
#
_symmetry.space_group_name_H-M   'P 1'
#
loop_
_entity.id
_entity.type
_entity.pdbx_description
1 polymer ?
#
loop_
_entity_poly.entity_id
_entity_poly.type
_entity_poly.pdbx_seq_one_letter_code
_entity_poly.pdbx_strand_id
1 'polypeptide(L)'
;ENDMKLVDGSYLTMEDSSEGSTDSNPMLRGEHLMDGNSGISKAGIGRIYAYGATTADHDVDFIAVIVYVDRYNEETGKWGQIATWTVEDENTYYVSSGKVVLVERGYYYRVHCDHFAGNKADPMYDQDFSFTNGIFIP
;
A
#
# COMPACT_ATOMS: atom_id res chain seq x y z
N GLU A 1 12.78 15.71 19.71
CA GLU A 1 12.47 15.02 19.72
C GLU A 1 11.93 14.39 18.72
N ASN A 2 11.30 13.96 18.41
CA ASN A 2 10.85 13.23 17.50
C ASN A 2 10.48 13.88 16.33
N ASP A 3 11.40 14.46 15.61
CA ASP A 3 11.11 15.13 14.42
C ASP A 3 11.02 14.12 13.33
N MET A 4 9.90 13.48 13.23
CA MET A 4 9.67 12.57 12.14
C MET A 4 9.56 13.35 10.85
N LYS A 5 10.37 12.97 9.88
CA LYS A 5 10.39 13.65 8.58
C LYS A 5 9.29 13.09 7.69
N LEU A 6 8.53 13.98 7.08
CA LEU A 6 7.47 13.60 6.14
C LEU A 6 8.02 13.62 4.70
N VAL A 7 7.90 12.50 3.99
CA VAL A 7 8.37 12.39 2.61
C VAL A 7 7.28 11.73 1.76
N ASP A 8 6.73 12.49 0.80
CA ASP A 8 5.70 11.99 -0.12
C ASP A 8 4.56 11.33 0.63
N GLY A 9 4.07 11.99 1.68
CA GLY A 9 2.92 11.53 2.45
C GLY A 9 3.23 10.54 3.54
N SER A 10 4.46 10.04 3.63
CA SER A 10 4.85 9.06 4.66
C SER A 10 5.89 9.64 5.60
N TYR A 11 5.67 9.46 6.90
CA TYR A 11 6.68 9.83 7.89
C TYR A 11 7.74 8.74 7.98
N LEU A 12 8.98 9.13 8.23
CA LEU A 12 10.05 8.19 8.56
C LEU A 12 9.96 7.93 10.05
N THR A 13 9.71 6.70 10.46
CA THR A 13 9.46 6.38 11.86
C THR A 13 10.38 5.28 12.36
N MET A 14 10.42 5.10 13.67
CA MET A 14 11.12 3.97 14.30
C MET A 14 10.12 2.93 14.82
N GLU A 15 8.91 2.97 14.31
CA GLU A 15 7.88 2.01 14.69
C GLU A 15 8.17 0.63 14.11
N ASP A 16 7.57 -0.40 14.69
CA ASP A 16 7.74 -1.77 14.19
C ASP A 16 6.79 -2.09 13.05
N SER A 17 5.74 -1.31 12.87
CA SER A 17 4.74 -1.52 11.83
C SER A 17 4.01 -0.23 11.53
N SER A 18 3.36 -0.19 10.38
CA SER A 18 2.53 0.94 9.98
C SER A 18 1.44 0.45 9.03
N GLU A 19 0.29 1.10 9.09
CA GLU A 19 -0.82 0.81 8.20
C GLU A 19 -1.29 2.09 7.55
N GLY A 20 -1.80 1.98 6.34
CA GLY A 20 -2.38 3.09 5.62
C GLY A 20 -3.68 2.67 4.97
N SER A 21 -4.53 3.63 4.67
CA SER A 21 -5.79 3.35 4.00
C SER A 21 -6.10 4.48 3.03
N THR A 22 -7.03 4.19 2.12
CA THR A 22 -7.52 5.22 1.21
C THR A 22 -8.32 6.25 1.98
N ASP A 23 -8.50 7.42 1.35
CA ASP A 23 -9.29 8.46 1.95
C ASP A 23 -10.72 7.97 2.07
N SER A 24 -11.32 8.12 3.26
CA SER A 24 -12.66 7.65 3.51
C SER A 24 -13.74 8.63 3.08
N ASN A 25 -13.40 9.70 2.36
CA ASN A 25 -14.40 10.67 1.92
C ASN A 25 -15.35 10.02 0.90
N PRO A 26 -16.63 9.84 1.23
CA PRO A 26 -17.56 9.15 0.33
C PRO A 26 -17.70 9.83 -1.02
N MET A 27 -17.47 11.13 -1.11
CA MET A 27 -17.59 11.85 -2.36
C MET A 27 -16.51 11.46 -3.35
N LEU A 28 -15.40 10.87 -2.88
CA LEU A 28 -14.27 10.51 -3.70
C LEU A 28 -14.11 9.00 -3.87
N ARG A 29 -14.99 8.20 -3.27
CA ARG A 29 -14.81 6.74 -3.27
C ARG A 29 -15.23 6.04 -4.54
N GLY A 30 -15.88 6.75 -5.45
CA GLY A 30 -16.33 6.16 -6.71
C GLY A 30 -17.61 5.36 -6.55
N GLU A 31 -17.99 4.71 -7.66
CA GLU A 31 -19.29 4.07 -7.75
C GLU A 31 -19.39 2.82 -6.90
N HIS A 32 -18.29 2.15 -6.66
CA HIS A 32 -18.28 0.89 -5.92
C HIS A 32 -17.87 1.05 -4.46
N LEU A 33 -17.78 2.31 -3.99
CA LEU A 33 -17.40 2.65 -2.61
C LEU A 33 -16.19 1.83 -2.16
N MET A 34 -15.17 1.80 -3.01
CA MET A 34 -13.98 0.99 -2.79
C MET A 34 -13.12 1.55 -1.67
N ASP A 35 -12.64 0.68 -0.80
CA ASP A 35 -11.65 1.01 0.20
C ASP A 35 -10.38 0.22 -0.08
N GLY A 36 -9.25 0.79 0.26
CA GLY A 36 -7.96 0.11 0.12
C GLY A 36 -7.14 0.24 1.37
N ASN A 37 -6.33 -0.76 1.64
CA ASN A 37 -5.45 -0.78 2.79
C ASN A 37 -4.05 -1.23 2.38
N SER A 38 -3.06 -0.72 3.09
CA SER A 38 -1.67 -1.15 2.93
C SER A 38 -1.07 -1.37 4.31
N GLY A 39 -0.05 -2.20 4.39
CA GLY A 39 0.57 -2.50 5.65
C GLY A 39 2.02 -2.89 5.48
N ILE A 40 2.84 -2.55 6.48
CA ILE A 40 4.22 -2.98 6.56
C ILE A 40 4.55 -3.29 8.00
N SER A 41 5.31 -4.35 8.23
CA SER A 41 5.79 -4.67 9.57
C SER A 41 7.14 -5.36 9.48
N LYS A 42 7.90 -5.31 10.58
CA LYS A 42 9.15 -6.04 10.67
C LYS A 42 8.84 -7.53 10.73
N ALA A 43 9.60 -8.33 10.01
CA ALA A 43 9.38 -9.77 9.95
C ALA A 43 10.67 -10.55 10.20
N GLY A 44 11.61 -9.95 10.91
CA GLY A 44 12.89 -10.58 11.23
C GLY A 44 14.03 -9.74 10.68
N ILE A 45 15.26 -10.21 10.87
CA ILE A 45 16.44 -9.47 10.44
C ILE A 45 16.43 -9.35 8.92
N GLY A 46 16.46 -8.10 8.42
CA GLY A 46 16.47 -7.86 6.99
C GLY A 46 15.21 -8.32 6.27
N ARG A 47 14.08 -8.37 6.98
CA ARG A 47 12.81 -8.82 6.38
C ARG A 47 11.69 -7.92 6.80
N ILE A 48 10.77 -7.70 5.87
CA ILE A 48 9.52 -7.00 6.15
C ILE A 48 8.37 -7.86 5.65
N TYR A 49 7.20 -7.68 6.25
CA TYR A 49 5.94 -8.22 5.73
C TYR A 49 5.22 -7.06 5.06
N ALA A 50 4.92 -7.19 3.79
CA ALA A 50 4.27 -6.14 3.01
C ALA A 50 2.88 -6.62 2.58
N TYR A 51 1.86 -5.80 2.77
CA TYR A 51 0.47 -6.21 2.63
C TYR A 51 -0.34 -5.14 1.90
N GLY A 52 -1.27 -5.58 1.09
CA GLY A 52 -2.24 -4.70 0.45
C GLY A 52 -3.57 -5.40 0.25
N ALA A 53 -4.66 -4.64 0.32
CA ALA A 53 -6.01 -5.17 0.11
C ALA A 53 -6.88 -4.11 -0.55
N THR A 54 -7.82 -4.56 -1.37
CA THR A 54 -8.85 -3.73 -1.97
C THR A 54 -10.20 -4.35 -1.68
N THR A 55 -11.14 -3.53 -1.21
CA THR A 55 -12.48 -3.98 -0.84
C THR A 55 -13.52 -3.10 -1.52
N ALA A 56 -14.49 -3.68 -2.20
CA ALA A 56 -15.64 -2.97 -2.73
C ALA A 56 -16.86 -3.25 -1.85
N ASP A 57 -17.92 -2.48 -1.98
CA ASP A 57 -19.09 -2.68 -1.12
C ASP A 57 -20.05 -3.75 -1.69
N HIS A 58 -19.74 -4.31 -2.82
CA HIS A 58 -20.50 -5.39 -3.45
C HIS A 58 -19.59 -6.14 -4.42
N ASP A 59 -20.04 -7.28 -4.92
CA ASP A 59 -19.27 -8.04 -5.91
C ASP A 59 -19.12 -7.21 -7.18
N VAL A 60 -17.92 -7.16 -7.71
CA VAL A 60 -17.61 -6.45 -8.96
C VAL A 60 -16.99 -7.44 -9.94
N ASP A 61 -17.00 -7.09 -11.23
CA ASP A 61 -16.44 -7.98 -12.25
C ASP A 61 -14.93 -8.11 -12.12
N PHE A 62 -14.26 -7.04 -11.69
CA PHE A 62 -12.80 -7.02 -11.58
C PHE A 62 -12.37 -6.22 -10.36
N ILE A 63 -11.44 -6.75 -9.60
CA ILE A 63 -10.87 -6.06 -8.45
C ILE A 63 -9.38 -6.40 -8.35
N ALA A 64 -8.56 -5.43 -8.00
CA ALA A 64 -7.11 -5.62 -7.97
C ALA A 64 -6.44 -4.76 -6.92
N VAL A 65 -5.28 -5.22 -6.47
CA VAL A 65 -4.36 -4.43 -5.67
C VAL A 65 -2.97 -4.60 -6.24
N ILE A 66 -2.25 -3.51 -6.44
CA ILE A 66 -0.84 -3.52 -6.79
C ILE A 66 -0.10 -3.06 -5.56
N VAL A 67 0.81 -3.91 -5.07
CA VAL A 67 1.59 -3.62 -3.87
C VAL A 67 2.99 -3.20 -4.30
N TYR A 68 3.47 -2.10 -3.76
CA TYR A 68 4.81 -1.59 -4.01
C TYR A 68 5.55 -1.49 -2.69
N VAL A 69 6.81 -1.90 -2.67
CA VAL A 69 7.71 -1.68 -1.54
C VAL A 69 8.71 -0.62 -1.96
N ASP A 70 8.83 0.43 -1.17
CA ASP A 70 9.73 1.54 -1.45
C ASP A 70 10.80 1.64 -0.39
N ARG A 71 12.01 2.00 -0.80
CA ARG A 71 13.13 2.28 0.09
C ARG A 71 13.47 3.76 0.02
N TYR A 72 13.67 4.38 1.18
CA TYR A 72 14.02 5.79 1.24
C TYR A 72 15.51 5.99 0.96
N ASN A 73 15.83 6.91 0.06
CA ASN A 73 17.20 7.27 -0.26
C ASN A 73 17.50 8.60 0.42
N GLU A 74 18.37 8.58 1.43
CA GLU A 74 18.68 9.78 2.20
C GLU A 74 19.42 10.82 1.39
N GLU A 75 20.16 10.39 0.37
CA GLU A 75 20.91 11.33 -0.45
C GLU A 75 20.01 12.15 -1.37
N THR A 76 18.98 11.53 -1.91
CA THR A 76 18.07 12.22 -2.82
C THR A 76 16.81 12.73 -2.13
N GLY A 77 16.53 12.23 -0.93
CA GLY A 77 15.30 12.57 -0.22
C GLY A 77 14.06 11.98 -0.84
N LYS A 78 14.19 10.88 -1.56
CA LYS A 78 13.07 10.29 -2.29
C LYS A 78 12.92 8.82 -2.00
N TRP A 79 11.69 8.35 -2.19
CA TRP A 79 11.38 6.92 -2.14
C TRP A 79 11.70 6.30 -3.50
N GLY A 80 12.28 5.11 -3.49
CA GLY A 80 12.54 4.34 -4.70
C GLY A 80 11.94 2.96 -4.58
N GLN A 81 11.27 2.51 -5.62
CA GLN A 81 10.62 1.21 -5.63
C GLN A 81 11.65 0.10 -5.70
N ILE A 82 11.53 -0.88 -4.82
CA ILE A 82 12.43 -2.05 -4.84
C ILE A 82 11.67 -3.35 -5.13
N ALA A 83 10.36 -3.38 -4.99
CA ALA A 83 9.58 -4.57 -5.29
C ALA A 83 8.14 -4.16 -5.61
N THR A 84 7.49 -4.95 -6.43
CA THR A 84 6.09 -4.75 -6.76
C THR A 84 5.48 -6.07 -7.20
N TRP A 85 4.20 -6.25 -6.91
CA TRP A 85 3.42 -7.38 -7.44
C TRP A 85 1.95 -7.00 -7.46
N THR A 86 1.18 -7.71 -8.27
CA THR A 86 -0.23 -7.45 -8.46
C THR A 86 -1.03 -8.70 -8.14
N VAL A 87 -2.16 -8.51 -7.46
CA VAL A 87 -3.12 -9.59 -7.27
C VAL A 87 -4.46 -9.08 -7.76
N GLU A 88 -5.13 -9.88 -8.58
CA GLU A 88 -6.44 -9.52 -9.12
C GLU A 88 -7.39 -10.70 -8.99
N ASP A 89 -8.66 -10.42 -8.97
CA ASP A 89 -9.69 -11.44 -8.90
C ASP A 89 -10.92 -10.93 -9.66
N GLU A 90 -11.87 -11.84 -9.92
CA GLU A 90 -13.06 -11.55 -10.68
C GLU A 90 -14.29 -11.98 -9.90
N ASN A 91 -15.38 -11.26 -10.10
CA ASN A 91 -16.67 -11.62 -9.54
C ASN A 91 -16.63 -11.75 -8.01
N THR A 92 -16.00 -10.79 -7.36
CA THR A 92 -15.87 -10.76 -5.90
C THR A 92 -15.74 -9.33 -5.41
N TYR A 93 -15.79 -9.13 -4.11
CA TYR A 93 -15.68 -7.81 -3.53
C TYR A 93 -14.39 -7.58 -2.77
N TYR A 94 -13.46 -8.54 -2.77
CA TYR A 94 -12.26 -8.43 -1.93
C TYR A 94 -11.07 -9.14 -2.55
N VAL A 95 -9.91 -8.50 -2.48
CA VAL A 95 -8.65 -9.13 -2.87
C VAL A 95 -7.56 -8.63 -1.93
N SER A 96 -6.64 -9.50 -1.57
CA SER A 96 -5.53 -9.10 -0.71
C SER A 96 -4.30 -9.94 -1.01
N SER A 97 -3.15 -9.42 -0.63
CA SER A 97 -1.89 -10.15 -0.73
C SER A 97 -0.94 -9.68 0.34
N GLY A 98 -0.20 -10.60 0.93
CA GLY A 98 0.87 -10.30 1.87
C GLY A 98 2.05 -11.19 1.58
N LYS A 99 3.25 -10.59 1.61
CA LYS A 99 4.48 -11.33 1.35
C LYS A 99 5.57 -10.87 2.28
N VAL A 100 6.44 -11.81 2.66
CA VAL A 100 7.69 -11.47 3.34
C VAL A 100 8.70 -11.12 2.25
N VAL A 101 9.32 -9.95 2.38
CA VAL A 101 10.27 -9.45 1.41
C VAL A 101 11.62 -9.28 2.10
N LEU A 102 12.66 -9.81 1.48
CA LEU A 102 14.03 -9.62 1.96
C LEU A 102 14.48 -8.22 1.53
N VAL A 103 15.03 -7.46 2.46
CA VAL A 103 15.45 -6.10 2.19
C VAL A 103 16.84 -5.85 2.76
N GLU A 104 17.51 -4.84 2.25
CA GLU A 104 18.79 -4.42 2.80
C GLU A 104 18.58 -3.71 4.12
N ARG A 105 19.47 -3.93 5.05
CA ARG A 105 19.40 -3.35 6.39
C ARG A 105 19.93 -1.91 6.36
N GLY A 106 19.45 -1.11 7.29
CA GLY A 106 19.96 0.25 7.45
C GLY A 106 19.16 1.31 6.69
N TYR A 107 17.97 0.97 6.24
CA TYR A 107 17.13 1.90 5.47
C TYR A 107 15.72 1.93 6.01
N TYR A 108 15.00 3.00 5.67
CA TYR A 108 13.55 3.07 5.89
C TYR A 108 12.83 2.46 4.69
N TYR A 109 11.76 1.73 4.97
CA TYR A 109 10.90 1.12 3.94
C TYR A 109 9.45 1.47 4.20
N ARG A 110 8.68 1.61 3.13
CA ARG A 110 7.22 1.77 3.23
C ARG A 110 6.54 0.90 2.18
N VAL A 111 5.25 0.68 2.36
CA VAL A 111 4.42 0.03 1.36
C VAL A 111 3.44 1.07 0.84
N HIS A 112 3.24 1.10 -0.48
CA HIS A 112 2.11 1.81 -1.04
C HIS A 112 1.40 0.90 -2.01
N CYS A 113 0.12 1.16 -2.24
CA CYS A 113 -0.70 0.30 -3.07
C CYS A 113 -1.57 1.14 -4.00
N ASP A 114 -1.81 0.60 -5.19
CA ASP A 114 -2.86 1.09 -6.07
C ASP A 114 -4.01 0.11 -6.00
N HIS A 115 -5.23 0.64 -5.91
CA HIS A 115 -6.45 -0.15 -5.72
C HIS A 115 -7.38 0.11 -6.90
N PHE A 116 -7.96 -0.98 -7.45
CA PHE A 116 -8.86 -0.88 -8.59
C PHE A 116 -10.09 -1.76 -8.37
N ALA A 117 -11.25 -1.27 -8.78
CA ALA A 117 -12.47 -2.07 -8.76
C ALA A 117 -13.42 -1.56 -9.85
N GLY A 118 -14.09 -2.47 -10.53
CA GLY A 118 -15.02 -2.05 -11.54
C GLY A 118 -15.75 -3.17 -12.23
N ASN A 119 -16.76 -2.80 -12.99
CA ASN A 119 -17.54 -3.72 -13.79
C ASN A 119 -17.26 -3.50 -15.27
N LYS A 120 -17.52 -4.51 -16.10
CA LYS A 120 -17.25 -4.42 -17.54
C LYS A 120 -18.01 -3.29 -18.20
N ALA A 121 -19.19 -2.97 -17.66
CA ALA A 121 -20.03 -1.92 -18.22
C ALA A 121 -19.60 -0.52 -17.81
N ASP A 122 -18.67 -0.40 -16.87
CA ASP A 122 -18.23 0.91 -16.40
C ASP A 122 -17.37 1.60 -17.45
N PRO A 123 -17.47 2.93 -17.59
CA PRO A 123 -16.61 3.63 -18.53
C PRO A 123 -15.14 3.59 -18.10
N MET A 124 -14.88 3.47 -16.79
CA MET A 124 -13.54 3.29 -16.25
C MET A 124 -13.66 2.64 -14.88
N TYR A 125 -12.61 1.99 -14.44
CA TYR A 125 -12.58 1.40 -13.11
C TYR A 125 -12.39 2.48 -12.05
N ASP A 126 -12.94 2.24 -10.85
CA ASP A 126 -12.60 3.05 -9.69
C ASP A 126 -11.13 2.81 -9.36
N GLN A 127 -10.45 3.86 -8.96
CA GLN A 127 -9.02 3.79 -8.66
C GLN A 127 -8.70 4.68 -7.48
N ASP A 128 -7.89 4.19 -6.58
CA ASP A 128 -7.43 4.96 -5.43
C ASP A 128 -6.08 4.42 -4.99
N PHE A 129 -5.45 5.06 -4.03
CA PHE A 129 -4.16 4.62 -3.53
C PHE A 129 -4.09 4.74 -2.01
N SER A 130 -3.19 3.99 -1.41
CA SER A 130 -2.90 4.06 0.01
C SER A 130 -1.40 3.92 0.23
N PHE A 131 -0.91 4.36 1.37
CA PHE A 131 0.49 4.17 1.72
C PHE A 131 0.66 4.13 3.23
N THR A 132 1.69 3.43 3.67
CA THR A 132 2.08 3.38 5.07
C THR A 132 3.08 4.47 5.36
N ASN A 133 3.40 4.68 6.61
CA ASN A 133 4.61 5.40 6.99
C ASN A 133 5.83 4.50 6.76
N GLY A 134 7.01 5.08 6.76
CA GLY A 134 8.25 4.34 6.67
C GLY A 134 8.65 3.78 8.03
N ILE A 135 9.18 2.57 8.05
CA ILE A 135 9.75 1.98 9.26
C ILE A 135 11.23 1.69 8.98
N PHE A 136 12.05 1.81 10.00
CA PHE A 136 13.50 1.63 9.86
C PHE A 136 13.88 0.17 10.11
N ILE A 137 14.64 -0.42 9.21
CA ILE A 137 15.10 -1.81 9.34
C ILE A 137 16.60 -1.78 9.66
N PRO A 138 16.95 -1.98 10.93
CA PRO A 138 18.35 -1.89 11.35
C PRO A 138 19.22 -3.05 10.87
#